data_8011f2ebf1b51efcf2a4e25ccd7c23ac
#
_entry.id   8011f2ebf1b51efcf2a4e25ccd7c23ac
#
_cell.length_a   1.000
_cell.length_b   1.000
_cell.length_c   1.000
_cell.angle_alpha   90.00
_cell.angle_beta   90.00
_cell.angle_gamma   90.00
#
_symmetry.space_group_name_H-M   'P 1'
#
loop_
_entity.id
_entity.type
_entity.pdbx_description
1 polymer ?
#
loop_
_entity_poly.entity_id
_entity_poly.type
_entity_poly.pdbx_seq_one_letter_code
_entity_poly.pdbx_strand_id
1 'polypeptide(L)'
;MKKVFIALIAVVALMTSCTVVDNSEVGIKFKKFGLTDQGELQAYSCTGWVMYNPFTTSVYTYPVFVQRVDYQPFTVNTKDAAQFKMDPIMSYYLNRGMAVKVFSTYRKPLEDIESGYMRTCIYDAYRITANQYTADELMANRAEFESSVRTMLDSTLNREGFIVKEFTSQITPPASLQATIDAKNQA
;
A
#
# COMPACT_ATOMS: atom_id res chain seq x y z
N MET A 1 -8.76 -10.49 54.00
CA MET A 1 -9.69 -9.95 52.98
C MET A 1 -9.13 -8.69 52.29
N LYS A 2 -8.69 -7.63 52.99
CA LYS A 2 -8.12 -6.41 52.37
C LYS A 2 -6.92 -6.66 51.42
N LYS A 3 -5.96 -7.54 51.82
CA LYS A 3 -4.80 -7.88 51.00
C LYS A 3 -5.15 -8.61 49.72
N VAL A 4 -6.15 -9.49 49.75
CA VAL A 4 -6.64 -10.20 48.56
C VAL A 4 -7.38 -9.24 47.62
N PHE A 5 -8.12 -8.29 48.17
CA PHE A 5 -8.83 -7.28 47.36
C PHE A 5 -7.87 -6.32 46.66
N ILE A 6 -6.78 -5.92 47.34
CA ILE A 6 -5.71 -5.10 46.75
C ILE A 6 -4.97 -5.86 45.64
N ALA A 7 -4.67 -7.15 45.86
CA ALA A 7 -4.05 -7.99 44.83
C ALA A 7 -4.96 -8.17 43.61
N LEU A 8 -6.26 -8.32 43.80
CA LEU A 8 -7.24 -8.45 42.72
C LEU A 8 -7.31 -7.15 41.89
N ILE A 9 -7.35 -5.99 42.56
CA ILE A 9 -7.34 -4.68 41.86
C ILE A 9 -6.02 -4.48 41.07
N ALA A 10 -4.88 -4.86 41.62
CA ALA A 10 -3.59 -4.78 40.94
C ALA A 10 -3.57 -5.68 39.69
N VAL A 11 -4.12 -6.89 39.75
CA VAL A 11 -4.22 -7.79 38.58
C VAL A 11 -5.16 -7.23 37.52
N VAL A 12 -6.29 -6.63 37.88
CA VAL A 12 -7.20 -5.98 36.93
C VAL A 12 -6.58 -4.78 36.29
N ALA A 13 -5.79 -3.95 37.01
CA ALA A 13 -5.08 -2.81 36.47
C ALA A 13 -3.98 -3.21 35.47
N LEU A 14 -3.35 -4.36 35.65
CA LEU A 14 -2.36 -4.93 34.72
C LEU A 14 -2.97 -5.45 33.42
N MET A 15 -4.29 -5.68 33.39
CA MET A 15 -5.02 -6.21 32.23
C MET A 15 -5.47 -5.13 31.25
N THR A 16 -5.28 -3.85 31.56
CA THR A 16 -5.64 -2.74 30.67
C THR A 16 -4.39 -2.13 30.05
N SER A 17 -4.38 -2.05 28.73
CA SER A 17 -3.39 -1.30 27.96
C SER A 17 -4.05 -0.08 27.34
N CYS A 18 -3.27 1.00 27.21
CA CYS A 18 -3.71 2.22 26.58
C CYS A 18 -2.73 2.56 25.46
N THR A 19 -3.26 2.87 24.29
CA THR A 19 -2.48 3.40 23.16
C THR A 19 -3.08 4.71 22.70
N VAL A 20 -2.25 5.57 22.12
CA VAL A 20 -2.68 6.83 21.53
C VAL A 20 -2.59 6.65 20.01
N VAL A 21 -3.70 6.91 19.33
CA VAL A 21 -3.77 6.96 17.87
C VAL A 21 -3.82 8.42 17.47
N ASP A 22 -2.81 8.87 16.73
CA ASP A 22 -2.71 10.24 16.29
C ASP A 22 -3.80 10.61 15.27
N ASN A 23 -4.08 11.92 15.11
CA ASN A 23 -5.03 12.42 14.10
C ASN A 23 -4.58 12.14 12.65
N SER A 24 -3.29 11.97 12.43
CA SER A 24 -2.66 11.58 11.17
C SER A 24 -2.78 10.08 10.85
N GLU A 25 -3.31 9.31 11.81
CA GLU A 25 -3.48 7.85 11.71
C GLU A 25 -4.94 7.45 11.91
N VAL A 26 -5.26 6.24 11.53
CA VAL A 26 -6.48 5.56 11.92
C VAL A 26 -6.13 4.26 12.65
N GLY A 27 -6.56 4.16 13.90
CA GLY A 27 -6.44 2.94 14.67
C GLY A 27 -7.56 1.97 14.29
N ILE A 28 -7.21 0.71 14.17
CA ILE A 28 -8.17 -0.37 13.94
C ILE A 28 -8.10 -1.31 15.12
N LYS A 29 -9.17 -1.29 15.92
CA LYS A 29 -9.31 -2.16 17.07
C LYS A 29 -9.92 -3.49 16.62
N PHE A 30 -9.18 -4.55 16.81
CA PHE A 30 -9.55 -5.90 16.38
C PHE A 30 -9.65 -6.84 17.58
N LYS A 31 -10.79 -7.51 17.74
CA LYS A 31 -10.98 -8.54 18.77
C LYS A 31 -10.41 -9.88 18.29
N LYS A 32 -9.47 -10.44 19.08
CA LYS A 32 -8.88 -11.76 18.82
C LYS A 32 -9.80 -12.90 19.25
N PHE A 33 -10.52 -12.70 20.35
CA PHE A 33 -11.40 -13.68 20.95
C PHE A 33 -12.71 -13.01 21.38
N GLY A 34 -13.85 -13.58 21.02
CA GLY A 34 -15.18 -13.16 21.47
C GLY A 34 -15.91 -14.37 22.03
N LEU A 35 -16.54 -14.21 23.22
CA LEU A 35 -17.37 -15.24 23.85
C LEU A 35 -18.73 -15.39 23.16
N THR A 36 -19.17 -14.40 22.39
CA THR A 36 -20.54 -14.31 21.86
C THR A 36 -20.58 -14.18 20.33
N ASP A 37 -19.48 -13.88 19.67
CA ASP A 37 -19.46 -13.59 18.23
C ASP A 37 -18.88 -14.79 17.46
N GLN A 38 -19.73 -15.47 16.72
CA GLN A 38 -19.41 -16.64 15.91
C GLN A 38 -18.50 -16.30 14.73
N GLY A 39 -17.27 -15.82 15.00
CA GLY A 39 -16.23 -15.65 13.99
C GLY A 39 -16.31 -14.39 13.12
N GLU A 40 -17.22 -13.45 13.40
CA GLU A 40 -17.23 -12.16 12.71
C GLU A 40 -16.03 -11.28 13.13
N LEU A 41 -15.34 -10.75 12.13
CA LEU A 41 -14.27 -9.78 12.29
C LEU A 41 -14.84 -8.47 12.85
N GLN A 42 -14.80 -8.29 14.16
CA GLN A 42 -15.13 -7.00 14.77
C GLN A 42 -13.92 -6.07 14.69
N ALA A 43 -13.75 -5.44 13.54
CA ALA A 43 -12.80 -4.37 13.34
C ALA A 43 -13.55 -3.04 13.23
N TYR A 44 -13.14 -2.04 14.01
CA TYR A 44 -13.70 -0.68 13.94
C TYR A 44 -12.60 0.37 14.07
N SER A 45 -12.81 1.49 13.42
CA SER A 45 -11.86 2.61 13.45
C SER A 45 -11.93 3.35 14.78
N CYS A 46 -10.77 3.77 15.29
CA CYS A 46 -10.64 4.56 16.51
C CYS A 46 -9.55 5.61 16.35
N THR A 47 -9.67 6.70 17.09
CA THR A 47 -8.68 7.80 17.16
C THR A 47 -8.57 8.29 18.59
N GLY A 48 -7.44 8.92 18.93
CA GLY A 48 -7.18 9.45 20.27
C GLY A 48 -6.78 8.37 21.27
N TRP A 49 -7.18 8.54 22.52
CA TRP A 49 -6.90 7.58 23.59
C TRP A 49 -7.75 6.32 23.45
N VAL A 50 -7.11 5.19 23.22
CA VAL A 50 -7.78 3.89 23.04
C VAL A 50 -7.37 2.96 24.16
N MET A 51 -8.35 2.64 25.01
CA MET A 51 -8.18 1.62 26.06
C MET A 51 -8.59 0.26 25.52
N TYR A 52 -7.77 -0.75 25.73
CA TYR A 52 -8.06 -2.12 25.30
C TYR A 52 -7.39 -3.15 26.22
N ASN A 53 -7.90 -4.37 26.17
CA ASN A 53 -7.26 -5.50 26.82
C ASN A 53 -6.33 -6.21 25.84
N PRO A 54 -5.00 -6.24 26.06
CA PRO A 54 -4.03 -6.80 25.12
C PRO A 54 -4.18 -8.30 24.86
N PHE A 55 -4.80 -9.02 25.82
CA PHE A 55 -5.03 -10.46 25.67
C PHE A 55 -6.15 -10.77 24.66
N THR A 56 -7.20 -9.94 24.62
CA THR A 56 -8.39 -10.18 23.78
C THR A 56 -8.48 -9.31 22.55
N THR A 57 -7.71 -8.22 22.50
CA THR A 57 -7.83 -7.18 21.48
C THR A 57 -6.45 -6.72 21.03
N SER A 58 -6.29 -6.45 19.76
CA SER A 58 -5.14 -5.75 19.20
C SER A 58 -5.58 -4.44 18.55
N VAL A 59 -4.70 -3.46 18.57
CA VAL A 59 -4.88 -2.20 17.87
C VAL A 59 -3.78 -2.10 16.81
N TYR A 60 -4.17 -1.91 15.55
CA TYR A 60 -3.29 -1.64 14.42
C TYR A 60 -3.47 -0.18 14.01
N THR A 61 -2.41 0.49 13.64
CA THR A 61 -2.46 1.88 13.17
C THR A 61 -2.07 1.94 11.70
N TYR A 62 -2.85 2.68 10.92
CA TYR A 62 -2.54 2.98 9.52
C TYR A 62 -2.41 4.49 9.34
N PRO A 63 -1.31 5.00 8.80
CA PRO A 63 -1.18 6.40 8.44
C PRO A 63 -2.15 6.75 7.31
N VAL A 64 -2.82 7.90 7.44
CA VAL A 64 -3.75 8.43 6.43
C VAL A 64 -3.22 9.68 5.75
N PHE A 65 -1.99 10.08 6.07
CA PHE A 65 -1.28 11.13 5.36
C PHE A 65 -0.54 10.55 4.15
N VAL A 66 -0.06 11.42 3.27
CA VAL A 66 0.62 11.00 2.04
C VAL A 66 1.92 10.28 2.38
N GLN A 67 2.01 9.03 1.94
CA GLN A 67 3.21 8.20 1.98
C GLN A 67 3.89 8.25 0.62
N ARG A 68 5.23 8.23 0.60
CA ARG A 68 6.03 8.10 -0.61
C ARG A 68 6.82 6.80 -0.56
N VAL A 69 6.66 5.99 -1.56
CA VAL A 69 7.35 4.70 -1.68
C VAL A 69 8.14 4.67 -2.98
N ASP A 70 9.40 4.30 -2.84
CA ASP A 70 10.33 4.07 -3.94
C ASP A 70 10.45 2.56 -4.12
N TYR A 71 9.99 2.07 -5.28
CA TYR A 71 9.95 0.65 -5.56
C TYR A 71 11.22 0.20 -6.26
N GLN A 72 11.68 -1.01 -5.94
CA GLN A 72 12.81 -1.61 -6.63
C GLN A 72 12.56 -1.66 -8.14
N PRO A 73 13.54 -1.23 -8.97
CA PRO A 73 13.42 -1.27 -10.42
C PRO A 73 13.15 -2.69 -10.93
N PHE A 74 12.31 -2.78 -11.96
CA PHE A 74 11.99 -4.04 -12.63
C PHE A 74 12.00 -3.89 -14.15
N THR A 75 11.98 -5.02 -14.85
CA THR A 75 11.99 -5.04 -16.31
C THR A 75 10.65 -5.52 -16.83
N VAL A 76 10.13 -4.85 -17.86
CA VAL A 76 8.94 -5.26 -18.61
C VAL A 76 9.26 -5.40 -20.09
N ASN A 77 8.51 -6.25 -20.78
CA ASN A 77 8.65 -6.46 -22.21
C ASN A 77 7.56 -5.70 -22.96
N THR A 78 7.94 -5.09 -24.07
CA THR A 78 7.03 -4.51 -25.04
C THR A 78 6.46 -5.59 -25.99
N LYS A 79 5.54 -5.19 -26.86
CA LYS A 79 4.90 -6.07 -27.84
C LYS A 79 5.90 -6.77 -28.76
N ASP A 80 7.01 -6.12 -29.11
CA ASP A 80 8.11 -6.60 -29.91
C ASP A 80 9.25 -7.26 -29.09
N ALA A 81 8.94 -7.63 -27.82
CA ALA A 81 9.85 -8.29 -26.88
C ALA A 81 11.10 -7.46 -26.48
N ALA A 82 11.12 -6.15 -26.73
CA ALA A 82 12.18 -5.29 -26.21
C ALA A 82 12.01 -5.11 -24.68
N GLN A 83 13.13 -5.10 -23.95
CA GLN A 83 13.15 -5.04 -22.50
C GLN A 83 13.40 -3.60 -22.02
N PHE A 84 12.44 -3.03 -21.32
CA PHE A 84 12.55 -1.73 -20.69
C PHE A 84 12.69 -1.87 -19.18
N LYS A 85 13.63 -1.13 -18.59
CA LYS A 85 13.76 -1.03 -17.15
C LYS A 85 12.90 0.12 -16.64
N MET A 86 12.01 -0.18 -15.68
CA MET A 86 11.12 0.77 -15.05
C MET A 86 11.54 0.99 -13.60
N ASP A 87 11.55 2.24 -13.16
CA ASP A 87 11.92 2.66 -11.82
C ASP A 87 10.82 3.56 -11.25
N PRO A 88 9.74 2.97 -10.68
CA PRO A 88 8.56 3.71 -10.26
C PRO A 88 8.66 4.24 -8.84
N ILE A 89 8.21 5.47 -8.67
CA ILE A 89 8.01 6.11 -7.37
C ILE A 89 6.53 6.50 -7.27
N MET A 90 5.88 6.12 -6.17
CA MET A 90 4.48 6.42 -5.94
C MET A 90 4.27 7.16 -4.62
N SER A 91 3.50 8.24 -4.68
CA SER A 91 2.95 8.91 -3.50
C SER A 91 1.46 8.61 -3.40
N TYR A 92 1.02 8.10 -2.28
CA TYR A 92 -0.37 7.71 -2.05
C TYR A 92 -0.80 7.98 -0.62
N TYR A 93 -2.07 7.89 -0.35
CA TYR A 93 -2.62 7.89 1.01
C TYR A 93 -3.79 6.91 1.13
N LEU A 94 -4.02 6.44 2.35
CA LEU A 94 -5.15 5.58 2.66
C LEU A 94 -6.40 6.42 2.90
N ASN A 95 -7.51 6.06 2.25
CA ASN A 95 -8.82 6.63 2.58
C ASN A 95 -9.23 6.15 3.98
N ARG A 96 -9.36 7.10 4.92
CA ARG A 96 -9.74 6.82 6.32
C ARG A 96 -11.00 5.95 6.44
N GLY A 97 -12.00 6.19 5.60
CA GLY A 97 -13.24 5.41 5.60
C GLY A 97 -13.08 3.97 5.14
N MET A 98 -11.99 3.66 4.43
CA MET A 98 -11.71 2.31 3.89
C MET A 98 -10.71 1.52 4.76
N ALA A 99 -10.14 2.13 5.79
CA ALA A 99 -9.09 1.50 6.62
C ALA A 99 -9.52 0.17 7.23
N VAL A 100 -10.75 0.06 7.70
CA VAL A 100 -11.31 -1.19 8.26
C VAL A 100 -11.42 -2.27 7.17
N LYS A 101 -11.84 -1.90 5.96
CA LYS A 101 -11.89 -2.83 4.81
C LYS A 101 -10.50 -3.31 4.44
N VAL A 102 -9.52 -2.41 4.34
CA VAL A 102 -8.12 -2.75 4.06
C VAL A 102 -7.59 -3.75 5.09
N PHE A 103 -7.79 -3.46 6.38
CA PHE A 103 -7.38 -4.37 7.44
C PHE A 103 -8.09 -5.72 7.34
N SER A 104 -9.39 -5.74 7.09
CA SER A 104 -10.17 -6.98 6.99
C SER A 104 -9.70 -7.86 5.82
N THR A 105 -9.27 -7.22 4.72
CA THR A 105 -8.80 -7.90 3.51
C THR A 105 -7.38 -8.45 3.68
N TYR A 106 -6.45 -7.61 4.14
CA TYR A 106 -5.01 -7.95 4.14
C TYR A 106 -4.50 -8.47 5.48
N ARG A 107 -5.05 -7.99 6.60
CA ARG A 107 -4.63 -8.33 7.99
C ARG A 107 -3.13 -8.17 8.23
N LYS A 108 -2.52 -7.17 7.61
CA LYS A 108 -1.08 -6.90 7.62
C LYS A 108 -0.80 -5.44 7.93
N PRO A 109 0.40 -5.10 8.43
CA PRO A 109 0.89 -3.73 8.46
C PRO A 109 0.91 -3.11 7.05
N LEU A 110 0.94 -1.78 6.97
CA LEU A 110 0.90 -1.06 5.69
C LEU A 110 2.13 -1.35 4.84
N GLU A 111 3.31 -1.43 5.46
CA GLU A 111 4.59 -1.73 4.78
C GLU A 111 4.57 -3.09 4.05
N ASP A 112 3.88 -4.08 4.62
CA ASP A 112 3.72 -5.40 3.98
C ASP A 112 2.76 -5.34 2.78
N ILE A 113 1.76 -4.45 2.83
CA ILE A 113 0.83 -4.22 1.73
C ILE A 113 1.54 -3.47 0.60
N GLU A 114 2.39 -2.48 0.94
CA GLU A 114 3.21 -1.73 0.00
C GLU A 114 4.17 -2.63 -0.78
N SER A 115 4.97 -3.39 -0.04
CA SER A 115 6.01 -4.27 -0.62
C SER A 115 5.44 -5.48 -1.36
N GLY A 116 4.24 -5.91 -1.01
CA GLY A 116 3.55 -7.04 -1.62
C GLY A 116 2.53 -6.62 -2.66
N TYR A 117 1.32 -6.29 -2.21
CA TYR A 117 0.18 -6.04 -3.08
C TYR A 117 0.36 -4.84 -4.02
N MET A 118 0.76 -3.67 -3.48
CA MET A 118 0.91 -2.48 -4.32
C MET A 118 2.01 -2.65 -5.36
N ARG A 119 3.14 -3.25 -4.97
CA ARG A 119 4.22 -3.57 -5.90
C ARG A 119 3.74 -4.47 -7.03
N THR A 120 2.93 -5.48 -6.72
CA THR A 120 2.35 -6.37 -7.74
C THR A 120 1.42 -5.61 -8.68
N CYS A 121 0.56 -4.74 -8.16
CA CYS A 121 -0.32 -3.91 -8.97
C CYS A 121 0.46 -2.99 -9.92
N ILE A 122 1.55 -2.38 -9.44
CA ILE A 122 2.43 -1.54 -10.27
C ILE A 122 3.06 -2.37 -11.39
N TYR A 123 3.66 -3.52 -11.05
CA TYR A 123 4.26 -4.40 -12.04
C TYR A 123 3.26 -4.85 -13.10
N ASP A 124 2.05 -5.27 -12.70
CA ASP A 124 1.01 -5.70 -13.62
C ASP A 124 0.51 -4.57 -14.51
N ALA A 125 0.33 -3.35 -13.98
CA ALA A 125 -0.07 -2.19 -14.76
C ALA A 125 0.96 -1.87 -15.86
N TYR A 126 2.25 -1.88 -15.52
CA TYR A 126 3.31 -1.68 -16.50
C TYR A 126 3.36 -2.81 -17.53
N ARG A 127 3.32 -4.06 -17.08
CA ARG A 127 3.39 -5.24 -17.97
C ARG A 127 2.24 -5.28 -18.97
N ILE A 128 1.01 -5.01 -18.50
CA ILE A 128 -0.18 -5.03 -19.36
C ILE A 128 -0.14 -3.88 -20.37
N THR A 129 0.24 -2.68 -19.91
CA THR A 129 0.30 -1.51 -20.78
C THR A 129 1.46 -1.62 -21.77
N ALA A 130 2.66 -2.04 -21.33
CA ALA A 130 3.83 -2.16 -22.21
C ALA A 130 3.62 -3.16 -23.36
N ASN A 131 2.88 -4.24 -23.12
CA ASN A 131 2.54 -5.21 -24.17
C ASN A 131 1.64 -4.65 -25.28
N GLN A 132 1.07 -3.46 -25.12
CA GLN A 132 0.27 -2.79 -26.17
C GLN A 132 1.11 -1.96 -27.12
N TYR A 133 2.33 -1.58 -26.72
CA TYR A 133 3.24 -0.73 -27.46
C TYR A 133 4.44 -1.50 -28.00
N THR A 134 4.90 -1.15 -29.19
CA THR A 134 6.26 -1.48 -29.65
C THR A 134 7.31 -0.59 -28.95
N ALA A 135 8.58 -0.93 -29.02
CA ALA A 135 9.65 -0.14 -28.40
C ALA A 135 9.67 1.31 -28.91
N ASP A 136 9.51 1.49 -30.22
CA ASP A 136 9.50 2.82 -30.85
C ASP A 136 8.26 3.62 -30.47
N GLU A 137 7.07 3.00 -30.43
CA GLU A 137 5.82 3.63 -30.00
C GLU A 137 5.88 4.05 -28.54
N LEU A 138 6.44 3.22 -27.66
CA LEU A 138 6.59 3.53 -26.25
C LEU A 138 7.47 4.75 -26.04
N MET A 139 8.56 4.86 -26.77
CA MET A 139 9.47 6.02 -26.69
C MET A 139 8.86 7.28 -27.29
N ALA A 140 8.13 7.16 -28.41
CA ALA A 140 7.47 8.29 -29.07
C ALA A 140 6.28 8.83 -28.26
N ASN A 141 5.50 7.94 -27.60
CA ASN A 141 4.27 8.27 -26.90
C ASN A 141 4.39 8.04 -25.37
N ARG A 142 5.56 8.35 -24.80
CA ARG A 142 5.87 8.12 -23.40
C ARG A 142 4.82 8.68 -22.43
N ALA A 143 4.34 9.90 -22.69
CA ALA A 143 3.36 10.56 -21.85
C ALA A 143 2.00 9.83 -21.85
N GLU A 144 1.58 9.30 -22.98
CA GLU A 144 0.36 8.51 -23.11
C GLU A 144 0.49 7.16 -22.40
N PHE A 145 1.64 6.51 -22.55
CA PHE A 145 1.96 5.28 -21.83
C PHE A 145 1.90 5.48 -20.31
N GLU A 146 2.60 6.50 -19.77
CA GLU A 146 2.59 6.82 -18.34
C GLU A 146 1.17 7.16 -17.84
N SER A 147 0.37 7.89 -18.63
CA SER A 147 -1.02 8.20 -18.32
C SER A 147 -1.90 6.94 -18.25
N SER A 148 -1.70 6.00 -19.16
CA SER A 148 -2.42 4.73 -19.21
C SER A 148 -2.08 3.84 -18.00
N VAL A 149 -0.81 3.74 -17.65
CA VAL A 149 -0.35 3.04 -16.44
C VAL A 149 -0.98 3.66 -15.20
N ARG A 150 -0.94 5.00 -15.08
CA ARG A 150 -1.53 5.71 -13.95
C ARG A 150 -3.04 5.46 -13.84
N THR A 151 -3.78 5.54 -14.93
CA THR A 151 -5.22 5.29 -14.95
C THR A 151 -5.56 3.87 -14.47
N MET A 152 -4.79 2.88 -14.88
CA MET A 152 -4.95 1.51 -14.45
C MET A 152 -4.67 1.34 -12.95
N LEU A 153 -3.60 1.96 -12.45
CA LEU A 153 -3.26 1.97 -11.03
C LEU A 153 -4.32 2.68 -10.19
N ASP A 154 -4.76 3.86 -10.60
CA ASP A 154 -5.81 4.62 -9.92
C ASP A 154 -7.08 3.79 -9.79
N SER A 155 -7.52 3.12 -10.85
CA SER A 155 -8.72 2.28 -10.83
C SER A 155 -8.59 1.07 -9.90
N THR A 156 -7.42 0.44 -9.88
CA THR A 156 -7.16 -0.76 -9.08
C THR A 156 -6.99 -0.43 -7.60
N LEU A 157 -6.15 0.54 -7.28
CA LEU A 157 -5.82 0.90 -5.90
C LEU A 157 -6.96 1.64 -5.21
N ASN A 158 -7.70 2.51 -5.92
CA ASN A 158 -8.81 3.26 -5.34
C ASN A 158 -9.95 2.31 -4.90
N ARG A 159 -10.20 1.25 -5.64
CA ARG A 159 -11.18 0.22 -5.25
C ARG A 159 -10.83 -0.44 -3.92
N GLU A 160 -9.56 -0.58 -3.62
CA GLU A 160 -9.07 -1.13 -2.34
C GLU A 160 -8.93 -0.07 -1.23
N GLY A 161 -9.10 1.22 -1.54
CA GLY A 161 -9.06 2.30 -0.58
C GLY A 161 -7.75 3.08 -0.53
N PHE A 162 -6.85 2.86 -1.48
CA PHE A 162 -5.61 3.60 -1.63
C PHE A 162 -5.75 4.64 -2.74
N ILE A 163 -5.49 5.90 -2.44
CA ILE A 163 -5.63 7.00 -3.40
C ILE A 163 -4.23 7.46 -3.83
N VAL A 164 -3.93 7.28 -5.11
CA VAL A 164 -2.66 7.71 -5.70
C VAL A 164 -2.68 9.22 -5.91
N LYS A 165 -1.73 9.91 -5.29
CA LYS A 165 -1.54 11.36 -5.45
C LYS A 165 -0.62 11.67 -6.61
N GLU A 166 0.53 11.03 -6.62
CA GLU A 166 1.57 11.25 -7.59
C GLU A 166 2.19 9.91 -7.98
N PHE A 167 2.44 9.75 -9.25
CA PHE A 167 3.08 8.57 -9.78
C PHE A 167 4.05 9.00 -10.87
N THR A 168 5.32 8.69 -10.67
CA THR A 168 6.41 9.00 -11.61
C THR A 168 7.25 7.75 -11.83
N SER A 169 7.84 7.66 -13.02
CA SER A 169 8.73 6.55 -13.34
C SER A 169 9.87 7.02 -14.24
N GLN A 170 11.05 6.52 -13.94
CA GLN A 170 12.15 6.57 -14.90
C GLN A 170 12.05 5.35 -15.81
N ILE A 171 12.01 5.59 -17.12
CA ILE A 171 11.97 4.55 -18.15
C ILE A 171 13.32 4.53 -18.85
N THR A 172 14.01 3.40 -18.75
CA THR A 172 15.31 3.20 -19.40
C THR A 172 15.17 2.18 -20.52
N PRO A 173 15.44 2.57 -21.78
CA PRO A 173 15.37 1.67 -22.93
C PRO A 173 16.51 0.65 -22.91
N PRO A 174 16.39 -0.45 -23.67
CA PRO A 174 17.47 -1.39 -23.87
C PRO A 174 18.69 -0.74 -24.53
N ALA A 175 19.90 -1.22 -24.23
CA ALA A 175 21.15 -0.63 -24.69
C ALA A 175 21.26 -0.53 -26.23
N SER A 176 20.67 -1.47 -26.96
CA SER A 176 20.63 -1.44 -28.43
C SER A 176 19.82 -0.25 -28.98
N LEU A 177 18.70 0.05 -28.37
CA LEU A 177 17.85 1.17 -28.76
C LEU A 177 18.49 2.49 -28.34
N GLN A 178 19.09 2.54 -27.14
CA GLN A 178 19.81 3.73 -26.65
C GLN A 178 20.95 4.12 -27.61
N ALA A 179 21.75 3.16 -28.06
CA ALA A 179 22.82 3.40 -29.02
C ALA A 179 22.31 3.99 -30.37
N THR A 180 21.14 3.54 -30.82
CA THR A 180 20.50 4.06 -32.04
C THR A 180 20.01 5.51 -31.88
N ILE A 181 19.44 5.82 -30.71
CA ILE A 181 18.99 7.18 -30.36
C ILE A 181 20.20 8.12 -30.28
N ASP A 182 21.27 7.70 -29.62
CA ASP A 182 22.49 8.49 -29.46
C ASP A 182 23.15 8.75 -30.80
N ALA A 183 23.20 7.78 -31.72
CA ALA A 183 23.69 7.94 -33.06
C ALA A 183 22.84 8.93 -33.88
N LYS A 184 21.52 8.92 -33.75
CA LYS A 184 20.63 9.88 -34.42
C LYS A 184 20.79 11.31 -33.90
N ASN A 185 21.08 11.46 -32.59
CA ASN A 185 21.27 12.78 -31.98
C ASN A 185 22.63 13.41 -32.29
N GLN A 186 23.60 12.62 -32.78
CA GLN A 186 24.95 13.10 -33.18
C GLN A 186 25.06 13.44 -34.66
N ALA A 187 24.08 13.10 -35.49
CA ALA A 187 24.02 13.38 -36.92
C ALA A 187 23.25 14.66 -37.23
#